data_248e7558d619c3e1dc0908d356e208fe
#
_entry.id   248e7558d619c3e1dc0908d356e208fe
#
_cell.length_a   1.000
_cell.length_b   1.000
_cell.length_c   1.000
_cell.angle_alpha   90.00
_cell.angle_beta   90.00
_cell.angle_gamma   90.00
#
_symmetry.space_group_name_H-M   'P 1'
#
loop_
_entity.id
_entity.type
_entity.pdbx_description
1 polymer ?
#
loop_
_entity_poly.entity_id
_entity_poly.type
_entity_poly.pdbx_seq_one_letter_code
_entity_poly.pdbx_strand_id
1 'polypeptide(L)'
;VGANFVGGVSIFHGTNEHISWAHTVNHADFADVYKLEMHPTKKHVYKFNDEWLKLEDYHTKAKIKLLGFIPFGLKQKFYKSVFGTTFITEEGVFALRITANQTIKTAEQWYLMNKAENYGAFRKALELQGITCTNIVYADKYDNIFYISNGLLPIRSKDQDWKKIVVGTNSADLWDTYYPIDSLPQVFNPAEGYVY
;
A
#
# COMPACT_ATOMS: atom_id res chain seq x y z
N VAL A 1 -15.19 -15.07 14.40
CA VAL A 1 -14.14 -15.16 15.45
C VAL A 1 -12.78 -15.01 14.79
N GLY A 2 -11.81 -14.37 15.45
CA GLY A 2 -10.48 -14.23 14.86
C GLY A 2 -9.58 -13.26 15.60
N ALA A 3 -8.42 -12.97 15.01
CA ALA A 3 -7.43 -12.01 15.50
C ALA A 3 -7.58 -10.65 14.81
N ASN A 4 -7.28 -9.60 15.54
CA ASN A 4 -7.33 -8.23 15.05
C ASN A 4 -6.13 -7.43 15.59
N PHE A 5 -5.79 -6.34 14.92
CA PHE A 5 -4.88 -5.34 15.47
C PHE A 5 -5.55 -4.57 16.62
N VAL A 6 -4.78 -4.15 17.60
CA VAL A 6 -5.28 -3.31 18.69
C VAL A 6 -5.92 -2.04 18.13
N GLY A 7 -7.21 -1.83 18.44
CA GLY A 7 -7.99 -0.70 17.90
C GLY A 7 -8.59 -0.93 16.50
N GLY A 8 -8.36 -2.09 15.89
CA GLY A 8 -8.97 -2.43 14.61
C GLY A 8 -10.48 -2.73 14.73
N VAL A 9 -11.23 -2.43 13.67
CA VAL A 9 -12.70 -2.61 13.62
C VAL A 9 -13.15 -3.84 12.85
N SER A 10 -12.22 -4.52 12.16
CA SER A 10 -12.49 -5.71 11.34
C SER A 10 -11.54 -6.84 11.73
N ILE A 11 -12.00 -8.09 11.62
CA ILE A 11 -11.16 -9.25 11.86
C ILE A 11 -10.13 -9.39 10.76
N PHE A 12 -8.85 -9.42 11.14
CA PHE A 12 -7.74 -9.56 10.22
C PHE A 12 -7.53 -11.00 9.76
N HIS A 13 -7.38 -11.94 10.70
CA HIS A 13 -7.39 -13.38 10.45
C HIS A 13 -8.60 -13.98 11.14
N GLY A 14 -9.38 -14.79 10.48
CA GLY A 14 -10.52 -15.34 11.17
C GLY A 14 -11.42 -16.26 10.37
N THR A 15 -12.55 -16.52 11.00
CA THR A 15 -13.62 -17.32 10.44
C THR A 15 -14.97 -16.72 10.82
N ASN A 16 -15.95 -16.89 9.95
CA ASN A 16 -17.36 -16.74 10.24
C ASN A 16 -18.08 -18.11 10.09
N GLU A 17 -19.38 -18.16 9.97
CA GLU A 17 -20.15 -19.41 9.83
C GLU A 17 -19.93 -20.11 8.47
N HIS A 18 -19.34 -19.44 7.51
CA HIS A 18 -19.27 -19.88 6.12
C HIS A 18 -17.85 -20.07 5.62
N ILE A 19 -16.94 -19.18 6.02
CA ILE A 19 -15.60 -19.07 5.45
C ILE A 19 -14.53 -18.87 6.53
N SER A 20 -13.30 -19.18 6.18
CA SER A 20 -12.10 -18.85 6.96
C SER A 20 -11.08 -18.17 6.06
N TRP A 21 -10.33 -17.20 6.62
CA TRP A 21 -9.26 -16.52 5.88
C TRP A 21 -8.08 -16.17 6.78
N ALA A 22 -6.91 -16.13 6.18
CA ALA A 22 -5.70 -15.65 6.85
C ALA A 22 -4.83 -14.87 5.89
N HIS A 23 -4.00 -13.99 6.45
CA HIS A 23 -3.00 -13.20 5.73
C HIS A 23 -1.60 -13.60 6.16
N THR A 24 -0.66 -13.57 5.23
CA THR A 24 0.77 -13.59 5.53
C THR A 24 1.48 -12.47 4.80
N VAL A 25 2.68 -12.12 5.23
CA VAL A 25 3.51 -11.13 4.55
C VAL A 25 3.92 -11.67 3.19
N ASN A 26 3.81 -10.86 2.14
CA ASN A 26 4.47 -11.11 0.86
C ASN A 26 5.58 -10.07 0.63
N HIS A 27 6.46 -10.35 -0.33
CA HIS A 27 7.61 -9.52 -0.66
C HIS A 27 7.52 -8.96 -2.08
N ALA A 28 6.28 -8.72 -2.54
CA ALA A 28 6.08 -8.07 -3.83
C ALA A 28 6.64 -6.64 -3.81
N ASP A 29 7.14 -6.20 -4.96
CA ASP A 29 7.71 -4.87 -5.13
C ASP A 29 6.59 -3.83 -5.35
N PHE A 30 6.24 -3.11 -4.31
CA PHE A 30 5.13 -2.15 -4.25
C PHE A 30 5.55 -0.73 -3.86
N ALA A 31 6.85 -0.44 -3.85
CA ALA A 31 7.37 0.87 -3.44
C ALA A 31 8.59 1.27 -4.26
N ASP A 32 8.67 2.55 -4.64
CA ASP A 32 9.81 3.11 -5.35
C ASP A 32 10.28 4.41 -4.71
N VAL A 33 11.57 4.66 -4.83
CA VAL A 33 12.22 5.88 -4.36
C VAL A 33 12.67 6.71 -5.56
N TYR A 34 12.26 7.96 -5.57
CA TYR A 34 12.62 8.93 -6.59
C TYR A 34 13.58 9.97 -6.01
N LYS A 35 14.68 10.25 -6.72
CA LYS A 35 15.51 11.42 -6.45
C LYS A 35 14.98 12.57 -7.27
N LEU A 36 14.61 13.68 -6.61
CA LEU A 36 14.05 14.84 -7.27
C LEU A 36 15.17 15.79 -7.76
N GLU A 37 15.01 16.31 -8.96
CA GLU A 37 15.85 17.40 -9.50
C GLU A 37 15.36 18.73 -8.91
N MET A 38 16.16 19.32 -8.01
CA MET A 38 15.79 20.55 -7.32
C MET A 38 16.23 21.79 -8.09
N HIS A 39 15.42 22.84 -8.00
CA HIS A 39 15.76 24.13 -8.60
C HIS A 39 17.03 24.71 -7.97
N PRO A 40 18.01 25.21 -8.76
CA PRO A 40 19.33 25.59 -8.26
C PRO A 40 19.32 26.75 -7.25
N THR A 41 18.31 27.63 -7.30
CA THR A 41 18.25 28.84 -6.46
C THR A 41 16.96 28.94 -5.62
N LYS A 42 15.87 28.27 -6.00
CA LYS A 42 14.60 28.34 -5.27
C LYS A 42 14.45 27.13 -4.35
N LYS A 43 14.33 27.36 -3.05
CA LYS A 43 14.13 26.30 -2.04
C LYS A 43 12.78 25.60 -2.23
N HIS A 44 12.77 24.28 -2.05
CA HIS A 44 11.58 23.45 -2.09
C HIS A 44 10.82 23.49 -3.43
N VAL A 45 11.57 23.72 -4.51
CA VAL A 45 11.06 23.70 -5.88
C VAL A 45 11.78 22.61 -6.64
N TYR A 46 11.05 21.72 -7.31
CA TYR A 46 11.57 20.58 -8.05
C TYR A 46 11.04 20.57 -9.47
N LYS A 47 11.76 19.89 -10.37
CA LYS A 47 11.37 19.73 -11.76
C LYS A 47 10.32 18.65 -11.94
N PHE A 48 9.30 18.93 -12.75
CA PHE A 48 8.34 17.94 -13.21
C PHE A 48 7.88 18.30 -14.63
N ASN A 49 8.15 17.42 -15.59
CA ASN A 49 8.07 17.70 -17.02
C ASN A 49 8.92 18.96 -17.34
N ASP A 50 8.33 19.93 -18.02
CA ASP A 50 8.98 21.20 -18.37
C ASP A 50 8.72 22.31 -17.35
N GLU A 51 8.15 21.98 -16.18
CA GLU A 51 7.76 22.95 -15.16
C GLU A 51 8.56 22.78 -13.86
N TRP A 52 8.59 23.85 -13.07
CA TRP A 52 9.13 23.88 -11.73
C TRP A 52 8.01 23.98 -10.71
N LEU A 53 7.77 22.88 -10.01
CA LEU A 53 6.71 22.74 -9.01
C LEU A 53 7.25 22.97 -7.60
N LYS A 54 6.42 23.54 -6.72
CA LYS A 54 6.74 23.68 -5.30
C LYS A 54 6.32 22.42 -4.55
N LEU A 55 7.17 21.95 -3.61
CA LEU A 55 6.77 20.92 -2.67
C LEU A 55 5.58 21.42 -1.82
N GLU A 56 4.55 20.59 -1.72
CA GLU A 56 3.48 20.78 -0.75
C GLU A 56 4.03 20.52 0.65
N ASP A 57 3.65 21.32 1.64
CA ASP A 57 4.06 21.12 3.01
C ASP A 57 2.87 20.87 3.93
N TYR A 58 3.05 19.91 4.83
CA TYR A 58 2.07 19.53 5.84
C TYR A 58 2.68 19.70 7.22
N HIS A 59 1.89 20.22 8.13
CA HIS A 59 2.26 20.35 9.53
C HIS A 59 1.42 19.42 10.38
N THR A 60 2.07 18.59 11.18
CA THR A 60 1.38 17.84 12.23
C THR A 60 1.88 18.25 13.60
N LYS A 61 1.03 18.07 14.59
CA LYS A 61 1.34 18.30 16.00
C LYS A 61 1.13 16.98 16.75
N ALA A 62 2.21 16.38 17.20
CA ALA A 62 2.14 15.26 18.14
C ALA A 62 2.11 15.81 19.56
N LYS A 63 1.10 15.44 20.33
CA LYS A 63 1.05 15.74 21.77
C LYS A 63 1.66 14.56 22.52
N ILE A 64 2.77 14.78 23.18
CA ILE A 64 3.47 13.78 23.99
C ILE A 64 3.30 14.17 25.46
N LYS A 65 3.04 13.22 26.34
CA LYS A 65 3.10 13.44 27.79
C LYS A 65 4.48 13.08 28.29
N LEU A 66 5.28 14.09 28.60
CA LEU A 66 6.58 13.88 29.26
C LEU A 66 6.31 13.56 30.74
N LEU A 67 7.02 12.56 31.28
CA LEU A 67 6.82 12.04 32.65
C LEU A 67 5.36 11.66 32.97
N GLY A 68 4.57 11.32 31.94
CA GLY A 68 3.17 10.90 32.11
C GLY A 68 2.14 12.02 32.26
N PHE A 69 2.55 13.24 32.60
CA PHE A 69 1.61 14.34 32.90
C PHE A 69 1.94 15.70 32.26
N ILE A 70 3.18 15.96 31.85
CA ILE A 70 3.55 17.25 31.25
C ILE A 70 3.25 17.20 29.74
N PRO A 71 2.27 17.98 29.23
CA PRO A 71 1.97 18.01 27.80
C PRO A 71 3.09 18.73 27.05
N PHE A 72 3.72 18.02 26.11
CA PHE A 72 4.71 18.57 25.18
C PHE A 72 4.20 18.44 23.74
N GLY A 73 4.22 19.52 22.99
CA GLY A 73 3.80 19.56 21.60
C GLY A 73 4.99 19.54 20.65
N LEU A 74 5.19 18.42 19.94
CA LEU A 74 6.15 18.34 18.85
C LEU A 74 5.46 18.74 17.53
N LYS A 75 5.94 19.80 16.91
CA LYS A 75 5.53 20.17 15.55
C LYS A 75 6.49 19.52 14.56
N GLN A 76 5.95 18.73 13.64
CA GLN A 76 6.72 18.13 12.56
C GLN A 76 6.21 18.65 11.22
N LYS A 77 7.14 19.01 10.33
CA LYS A 77 6.85 19.39 8.96
C LYS A 77 7.16 18.23 8.02
N PHE A 78 6.24 17.93 7.14
CA PHE A 78 6.37 16.92 6.10
C PHE A 78 6.20 17.58 4.74
N TYR A 79 6.82 16.98 3.73
CA TYR A 79 6.72 17.43 2.36
C TYR A 79 6.11 16.36 1.47
N LYS A 80 5.46 16.79 0.39
CA LYS A 80 4.94 15.93 -0.65
C LYS A 80 5.25 16.52 -2.02
N SER A 81 5.59 15.66 -2.96
CA SER A 81 5.68 15.95 -4.38
C SER A 81 4.66 15.12 -5.15
N VAL A 82 4.57 15.28 -6.47
CA VAL A 82 3.78 14.39 -7.34
C VAL A 82 4.25 12.95 -7.26
N PHE A 83 5.53 12.71 -6.93
CA PHE A 83 6.10 11.38 -6.76
C PHE A 83 5.74 10.71 -5.43
N GLY A 84 5.29 11.45 -4.42
CA GLY A 84 4.87 10.91 -3.13
C GLY A 84 5.40 11.67 -1.92
N THR A 85 5.42 11.01 -0.76
CA THR A 85 5.97 11.57 0.48
C THR A 85 7.44 11.89 0.31
N THR A 86 7.83 13.14 0.59
CA THR A 86 9.15 13.67 0.21
C THR A 86 9.99 13.99 1.44
N PHE A 87 11.24 13.56 1.42
CA PHE A 87 12.24 13.71 2.46
C PHE A 87 13.39 14.58 1.96
N ILE A 88 13.80 15.56 2.76
CA ILE A 88 14.94 16.42 2.49
C ILE A 88 16.09 15.91 3.37
N THR A 89 17.16 15.46 2.76
CA THR A 89 18.35 14.92 3.42
C THR A 89 19.61 15.70 3.01
N GLU A 90 20.74 15.40 3.61
CA GLU A 90 22.04 15.96 3.21
C GLU A 90 22.47 15.48 1.80
N GLU A 91 22.03 14.29 1.39
CA GLU A 91 22.37 13.66 0.10
C GLU A 91 21.45 14.10 -1.05
N GLY A 92 20.37 14.81 -0.73
CA GLY A 92 19.40 15.30 -1.69
C GLY A 92 17.95 15.24 -1.22
N VAL A 93 17.05 15.39 -2.17
CA VAL A 93 15.60 15.33 -1.93
C VAL A 93 15.04 14.08 -2.58
N PHE A 94 14.41 13.25 -1.78
CA PHE A 94 13.89 11.95 -2.20
C PHE A 94 12.38 11.86 -1.93
N ALA A 95 11.66 11.26 -2.85
CA ALA A 95 10.24 10.97 -2.69
C ALA A 95 10.02 9.46 -2.64
N LEU A 96 9.21 9.00 -1.68
CA LEU A 96 8.77 7.63 -1.56
C LEU A 96 7.35 7.52 -2.13
N ARG A 97 7.17 6.69 -3.15
CA ARG A 97 5.88 6.28 -3.67
C ARG A 97 5.61 4.84 -3.27
N ILE A 98 4.52 4.61 -2.58
CA ILE A 98 4.12 3.28 -2.09
C ILE A 98 2.64 3.06 -2.39
N THR A 99 2.28 1.87 -2.84
CA THR A 99 0.90 1.55 -3.23
C THR A 99 -0.09 1.65 -2.07
N ALA A 100 0.35 1.40 -0.85
CA ALA A 100 -0.49 1.57 0.35
C ALA A 100 -1.02 3.01 0.54
N ASN A 101 -0.33 4.01 -0.03
CA ASN A 101 -0.76 5.40 0.02
C ASN A 101 -1.63 5.82 -1.17
N GLN A 102 -1.90 4.90 -2.11
CA GLN A 102 -2.68 5.18 -3.32
C GLN A 102 -4.16 4.78 -3.17
N THR A 103 -4.53 4.12 -2.08
CA THR A 103 -5.90 3.68 -1.83
C THR A 103 -6.28 3.86 -0.36
N ILE A 104 -7.56 4.13 -0.10
CA ILE A 104 -8.15 4.19 1.25
C ILE A 104 -9.14 3.03 1.48
N LYS A 105 -9.19 2.05 0.57
CA LYS A 105 -10.22 0.99 0.57
C LYS A 105 -9.89 -0.19 1.50
N THR A 106 -8.78 -0.16 2.23
CA THR A 106 -8.33 -1.27 3.08
C THR A 106 -9.39 -1.70 4.10
N ALA A 107 -9.99 -0.75 4.80
CA ALA A 107 -11.02 -1.04 5.81
C ALA A 107 -12.30 -1.58 5.17
N GLU A 108 -12.70 -1.03 4.02
CA GLU A 108 -13.86 -1.50 3.25
C GLU A 108 -13.66 -2.94 2.78
N GLN A 109 -12.48 -3.24 2.23
CA GLN A 109 -12.15 -4.59 1.78
C GLN A 109 -12.21 -5.60 2.94
N TRP A 110 -11.59 -5.32 4.08
CA TRP A 110 -11.69 -6.20 5.24
C TRP A 110 -13.12 -6.35 5.74
N TYR A 111 -13.89 -5.28 5.78
CA TYR A 111 -15.29 -5.37 6.17
C TYR A 111 -16.08 -6.31 5.25
N LEU A 112 -15.92 -6.18 3.92
CA LEU A 112 -16.61 -7.05 2.96
C LEU A 112 -16.10 -8.49 3.02
N MET A 113 -14.81 -8.72 3.23
CA MET A 113 -14.25 -10.06 3.45
C MET A 113 -14.87 -10.71 4.70
N ASN A 114 -14.98 -9.95 5.81
CA ASN A 114 -15.58 -10.44 7.05
C ASN A 114 -17.07 -10.80 6.89
N LYS A 115 -17.77 -10.17 5.95
CA LYS A 115 -19.19 -10.40 5.65
C LYS A 115 -19.43 -11.43 4.56
N ALA A 116 -18.40 -11.89 3.88
CA ALA A 116 -18.54 -12.85 2.81
C ALA A 116 -19.07 -14.20 3.35
N GLU A 117 -19.96 -14.81 2.60
CA GLU A 117 -20.59 -16.09 2.94
C GLU A 117 -20.16 -17.23 1.98
N ASN A 118 -19.42 -16.89 0.93
CA ASN A 118 -18.92 -17.82 -0.07
C ASN A 118 -17.74 -17.21 -0.84
N TYR A 119 -17.10 -18.03 -1.68
CA TYR A 119 -15.97 -17.62 -2.50
C TYR A 119 -16.28 -16.42 -3.42
N GLY A 120 -17.45 -16.39 -4.06
CA GLY A 120 -17.82 -15.30 -4.97
C GLY A 120 -17.89 -13.94 -4.26
N ALA A 121 -18.50 -13.88 -3.08
CA ALA A 121 -18.55 -12.66 -2.26
C ALA A 121 -17.15 -12.25 -1.75
N PHE A 122 -16.35 -13.24 -1.32
CA PHE A 122 -14.97 -13.00 -0.88
C PHE A 122 -14.10 -12.48 -2.03
N ARG A 123 -14.17 -13.13 -3.20
CA ARG A 123 -13.44 -12.72 -4.39
C ARG A 123 -13.78 -11.30 -4.84
N LYS A 124 -15.07 -10.93 -4.78
CA LYS A 124 -15.53 -9.57 -5.08
C LYS A 124 -14.96 -8.53 -4.11
N ALA A 125 -14.82 -8.88 -2.83
CA ALA A 125 -14.15 -8.00 -1.87
C ALA A 125 -12.66 -7.77 -2.22
N LEU A 126 -11.98 -8.79 -2.75
CA LEU A 126 -10.58 -8.68 -3.18
C LEU A 126 -10.41 -7.74 -4.39
N GLU A 127 -11.42 -7.56 -5.24
CA GLU A 127 -11.38 -6.65 -6.41
C GLU A 127 -11.17 -5.19 -6.02
N LEU A 128 -11.45 -4.83 -4.77
CA LEU A 128 -11.14 -3.49 -4.26
C LEU A 128 -9.64 -3.19 -4.21
N GLN A 129 -8.80 -4.22 -4.15
CA GLN A 129 -7.33 -4.11 -4.01
C GLN A 129 -6.88 -3.09 -2.95
N GLY A 130 -7.67 -2.93 -1.89
CA GLY A 130 -7.39 -2.01 -0.79
C GLY A 130 -6.33 -2.55 0.18
N ILE A 131 -6.19 -3.88 0.28
CA ILE A 131 -5.11 -4.56 1.01
C ILE A 131 -3.96 -4.77 0.02
N THR A 132 -2.93 -3.97 0.12
CA THR A 132 -1.99 -3.73 -0.98
C THR A 132 -0.79 -4.68 -1.03
N CYS A 133 -0.55 -5.49 0.01
CA CYS A 133 0.66 -6.31 0.09
C CYS A 133 0.53 -7.42 1.14
N THR A 134 -0.25 -8.45 0.87
CA THR A 134 -0.33 -9.67 1.73
C THR A 134 -0.69 -10.87 0.89
N ASN A 135 -0.14 -12.04 1.22
CA ASN A 135 -0.75 -13.28 0.75
C ASN A 135 -2.09 -13.48 1.45
N ILE A 136 -3.05 -14.07 0.78
CA ILE A 136 -4.35 -14.40 1.34
C ILE A 136 -4.64 -15.86 1.07
N VAL A 137 -4.96 -16.59 2.12
CA VAL A 137 -5.52 -17.94 2.04
C VAL A 137 -6.98 -17.91 2.45
N TYR A 138 -7.76 -18.76 1.83
CA TYR A 138 -9.21 -18.87 2.02
C TYR A 138 -9.65 -20.33 2.02
N ALA A 139 -10.62 -20.65 2.83
CA ALA A 139 -11.37 -21.90 2.77
C ALA A 139 -12.85 -21.64 3.11
N ASP A 140 -13.77 -22.45 2.58
CA ASP A 140 -15.17 -22.36 2.93
C ASP A 140 -15.80 -23.73 3.27
N LYS A 141 -17.01 -23.70 3.79
CA LYS A 141 -17.79 -24.92 4.14
C LYS A 141 -18.32 -25.70 2.93
N TYR A 142 -18.04 -25.22 1.73
CA TYR A 142 -18.41 -25.84 0.46
C TYR A 142 -17.22 -26.54 -0.21
N ASP A 143 -16.17 -26.85 0.59
CA ASP A 143 -14.93 -27.52 0.17
C ASP A 143 -14.08 -26.71 -0.82
N ASN A 144 -14.26 -25.39 -0.89
CA ASN A 144 -13.37 -24.56 -1.68
C ASN A 144 -12.18 -24.09 -0.86
N ILE A 145 -11.01 -24.12 -1.50
CA ILE A 145 -9.77 -23.53 -1.00
C ILE A 145 -9.18 -22.58 -2.05
N PHE A 146 -8.59 -21.49 -1.59
CA PHE A 146 -8.01 -20.49 -2.50
C PHE A 146 -6.78 -19.84 -1.87
N TYR A 147 -5.82 -19.53 -2.72
CA TYR A 147 -4.65 -18.72 -2.40
C TYR A 147 -4.46 -17.64 -3.44
N ILE A 148 -4.03 -16.46 -3.00
CA ILE A 148 -3.58 -15.39 -3.87
C ILE A 148 -2.38 -14.68 -3.23
N SER A 149 -1.33 -14.45 -4.04
CA SER A 149 -0.30 -13.46 -3.71
C SER A 149 -0.87 -12.07 -3.99
N ASN A 150 -1.71 -11.59 -3.06
CA ASN A 150 -2.48 -10.39 -3.24
C ASN A 150 -1.60 -9.14 -3.12
N GLY A 151 -1.88 -8.16 -3.96
CA GLY A 151 -1.19 -6.89 -3.94
C GLY A 151 -1.79 -5.87 -4.89
N LEU A 152 -1.58 -4.60 -4.60
CA LEU A 152 -1.77 -3.52 -5.55
C LEU A 152 -0.42 -3.27 -6.23
N LEU A 153 -0.10 -4.08 -7.26
CA LEU A 153 1.20 -4.05 -7.92
C LEU A 153 1.21 -3.02 -9.05
N PRO A 154 2.17 -2.06 -9.07
CA PRO A 154 2.23 -1.05 -10.10
C PRO A 154 2.71 -1.61 -11.43
N ILE A 155 2.12 -1.15 -12.52
CA ILE A 155 2.62 -1.38 -13.88
C ILE A 155 3.69 -0.31 -14.14
N ARG A 156 4.94 -0.74 -14.21
CA ARG A 156 6.11 0.14 -14.36
C ARG A 156 6.61 0.16 -15.81
N SER A 157 7.18 1.29 -16.22
CA SER A 157 7.91 1.39 -17.48
C SER A 157 9.04 0.37 -17.54
N LYS A 158 9.29 -0.18 -18.72
CA LYS A 158 10.40 -1.13 -18.96
C LYS A 158 11.76 -0.44 -19.16
N ASP A 159 11.76 0.87 -19.28
CA ASP A 159 12.96 1.67 -19.59
C ASP A 159 13.76 2.05 -18.35
N GLN A 160 13.26 1.71 -17.16
CA GLN A 160 13.86 2.03 -15.86
C GLN A 160 14.27 0.76 -15.10
N ASP A 161 15.36 0.85 -14.36
CA ASP A 161 15.75 -0.16 -13.37
C ASP A 161 15.12 0.16 -12.01
N TRP A 162 13.92 -0.32 -11.78
CA TRP A 162 13.12 -0.07 -10.58
C TRP A 162 13.68 -0.65 -9.28
N LYS A 163 14.76 -1.43 -9.36
CA LYS A 163 15.53 -1.87 -8.18
C LYS A 163 16.46 -0.79 -7.63
N LYS A 164 16.56 0.33 -8.34
CA LYS A 164 17.40 1.48 -7.97
C LYS A 164 16.54 2.71 -7.71
N ILE A 165 17.17 3.74 -7.15
CA ILE A 165 16.58 5.06 -7.04
C ILE A 165 16.41 5.63 -8.46
N VAL A 166 15.17 5.95 -8.82
CA VAL A 166 14.82 6.54 -10.12
C VAL A 166 14.97 8.05 -10.04
N VAL A 167 15.47 8.68 -11.11
CA VAL A 167 15.46 10.14 -11.20
C VAL A 167 14.04 10.58 -11.59
N GLY A 168 13.35 11.26 -10.68
CA GLY A 168 11.97 11.70 -10.88
C GLY A 168 11.93 13.11 -11.47
N THR A 169 11.74 13.20 -12.78
CA THR A 169 11.68 14.51 -13.49
C THR A 169 10.45 14.67 -14.37
N ASN A 170 9.74 13.59 -14.69
CA ASN A 170 8.62 13.66 -15.62
C ASN A 170 7.53 12.63 -15.32
N SER A 171 6.39 12.76 -15.99
CA SER A 171 5.23 11.88 -15.81
C SER A 171 5.47 10.44 -16.29
N ALA A 172 6.42 10.19 -17.20
CA ALA A 172 6.76 8.84 -17.63
C ALA A 172 7.50 8.05 -16.54
N ASP A 173 8.09 8.73 -15.56
CA ASP A 173 8.71 8.12 -14.39
C ASP A 173 7.67 7.69 -13.33
N LEU A 174 6.42 8.15 -13.45
CA LEU A 174 5.35 7.82 -12.52
C LEU A 174 4.59 6.58 -12.96
N TRP A 175 4.27 5.75 -11.99
CA TRP A 175 3.25 4.71 -12.16
C TRP A 175 1.97 5.11 -11.42
N ASP A 176 0.82 4.98 -12.08
CA ASP A 176 -0.52 5.25 -11.58
C ASP A 176 -1.52 4.18 -11.98
N THR A 177 -1.04 3.17 -12.69
CA THR A 177 -1.80 2.01 -13.14
C THR A 177 -1.30 0.74 -12.47
N TYR A 178 -2.18 -0.23 -12.28
CA TYR A 178 -1.92 -1.43 -11.49
C TYR A 178 -2.36 -2.67 -12.21
N TYR A 179 -1.70 -3.79 -11.92
CA TYR A 179 -2.13 -5.09 -12.39
C TYR A 179 -3.51 -5.42 -11.83
N PRO A 180 -4.45 -5.87 -12.70
CA PRO A 180 -5.74 -6.33 -12.24
C PRO A 180 -5.56 -7.61 -11.40
N ILE A 181 -6.46 -7.81 -10.44
CA ILE A 181 -6.36 -8.92 -9.50
C ILE A 181 -6.31 -10.31 -10.18
N ASP A 182 -6.93 -10.45 -11.35
CA ASP A 182 -6.92 -11.71 -12.12
C ASP A 182 -5.56 -12.06 -12.72
N SER A 183 -4.66 -11.10 -12.84
CA SER A 183 -3.29 -11.31 -13.31
C SER A 183 -2.30 -11.64 -12.17
N LEU A 184 -2.73 -11.55 -10.92
CA LEU A 184 -1.87 -11.88 -9.79
C LEU A 184 -1.74 -13.41 -9.63
N PRO A 185 -0.58 -13.90 -9.12
CA PRO A 185 -0.41 -15.32 -8.84
C PRO A 185 -1.47 -15.82 -7.86
N GLN A 186 -2.27 -16.78 -8.29
CA GLN A 186 -3.39 -17.31 -7.50
C GLN A 186 -3.72 -18.74 -7.91
N VAL A 187 -4.33 -19.47 -7.01
CA VAL A 187 -4.82 -20.83 -7.27
C VAL A 187 -6.13 -21.07 -6.55
N PHE A 188 -7.08 -21.67 -7.25
CA PHE A 188 -8.39 -22.04 -6.74
C PHE A 188 -8.60 -23.54 -6.89
N ASN A 189 -8.93 -24.25 -5.84
CA ASN A 189 -9.22 -25.69 -5.80
C ASN A 189 -8.14 -26.52 -6.54
N PRO A 190 -6.86 -26.46 -6.17
CA PRO A 190 -5.83 -27.27 -6.80
C PRO A 190 -6.09 -28.76 -6.60
N ALA A 191 -5.67 -29.57 -7.57
CA ALA A 191 -5.90 -31.00 -7.56
C ALA A 191 -5.25 -31.72 -6.36
N GLU A 192 -4.18 -31.15 -5.83
CA GLU A 192 -3.46 -31.63 -4.64
C GLU A 192 -4.29 -31.50 -3.35
N GLY A 193 -5.36 -30.70 -3.35
CA GLY A 193 -6.26 -30.51 -2.21
C GLY A 193 -5.70 -29.62 -1.09
N TYR A 194 -4.61 -28.89 -1.33
CA TYR A 194 -4.05 -27.92 -0.37
C TYR A 194 -3.41 -26.71 -1.09
N VAL A 195 -3.23 -25.63 -0.35
CA VAL A 195 -2.50 -24.41 -0.77
C VAL A 195 -1.43 -24.05 0.25
N TYR A 196 -0.29 -23.50 -0.20
CA TYR A 196 0.85 -23.10 0.65
C TYR A 196 1.54 -21.84 0.15
#